data_d67a4846b9c778c379cc514e3647cab8
#
_entry.id   d67a4846b9c778c379cc514e3647cab8
#
_cell.length_a   1.000
_cell.length_b   1.000
_cell.length_c   1.000
_cell.angle_alpha   90.00
_cell.angle_beta   90.00
_cell.angle_gamma   90.00
#
_symmetry.space_group_name_H-M   'P 1'
#
loop_
_entity.id
_entity.type
_entity.pdbx_description
1 polymer ?
#
loop_
_entity_poly.entity_id
_entity_poly.type
_entity_poly.pdbx_seq_one_letter_code
_entity_poly.pdbx_strand_id
1 'polypeptide(L)'
;MVELEQNIGVEYTARIARQIDSIIYAKYPEIVLVSASAGANSSDNAFAAMQTTGSHIINYNMRLTDVEGRERSIYVVSDLLREDLDRIPEVRQYTVTPGGMSGSMSGSATVNVKVFGYDMDVTNAIANDLKEKMRGMKGVRDVKLSRDDLRPEYNVVFDRDRLSYY
;
A
#
# COMPACT_ATOMS: atom_id res chain seq x y z
N MET A 1 -4.26 0.41 -2.73
CA MET A 1 -3.42 1.06 -1.71
C MET A 1 -2.03 1.24 -2.29
N VAL A 2 -1.45 2.42 -2.12
CA VAL A 2 -0.08 2.73 -2.53
C VAL A 2 0.65 3.25 -1.31
N GLU A 3 1.85 2.75 -1.06
CA GLU A 3 2.71 3.12 0.05
C GLU A 3 3.99 3.75 -0.51
N LEU A 4 4.29 4.94 -0.05
CA LEU A 4 5.49 5.69 -0.36
C LEU A 4 6.54 5.46 0.74
N GLU A 5 7.69 6.10 0.62
CA GLU A 5 8.70 6.05 1.69
C GLU A 5 8.16 6.64 3.00
N GLN A 6 8.63 6.10 4.11
CA GLN A 6 8.26 6.58 5.44
C GLN A 6 8.88 7.97 5.69
N ASN A 7 8.29 8.71 6.63
CA ASN A 7 8.74 10.05 7.04
C ASN A 7 8.55 11.18 6.00
N ILE A 8 7.71 10.96 5.00
CA ILE A 8 7.30 12.02 4.09
C ILE A 8 6.05 12.74 4.61
N GLY A 9 5.99 14.04 4.36
CA GLY A 9 4.82 14.84 4.70
C GLY A 9 3.63 14.57 3.78
N VAL A 10 2.42 14.73 4.32
CA VAL A 10 1.17 14.50 3.57
C VAL A 10 1.07 15.34 2.30
N GLU A 11 1.69 16.53 2.27
CA GLU A 11 1.70 17.40 1.08
C GLU A 11 2.48 16.78 -0.08
N TYR A 12 3.60 16.13 0.23
CA TYR A 12 4.37 15.41 -0.77
C TYR A 12 3.58 14.21 -1.29
N THR A 13 2.98 13.45 -0.38
CA THR A 13 2.10 12.32 -0.71
C THR A 13 0.95 12.75 -1.61
N ALA A 14 0.33 13.90 -1.34
CA ALA A 14 -0.73 14.46 -2.18
C ALA A 14 -0.22 14.89 -3.57
N ARG A 15 1.05 15.26 -3.71
CA ARG A 15 1.66 15.55 -5.01
C ARG A 15 1.81 14.27 -5.84
N ILE A 16 2.33 13.22 -5.24
CA ILE A 16 2.45 11.91 -5.91
C ILE A 16 1.06 11.34 -6.25
N ALA A 17 0.07 11.50 -5.35
CA ALA A 17 -1.29 11.10 -5.65
C ALA A 17 -1.82 11.78 -6.93
N ARG A 18 -1.63 13.10 -7.08
CA ARG A 18 -2.03 13.82 -8.30
C ARG A 18 -1.28 13.34 -9.55
N GLN A 19 -0.03 12.95 -9.42
CA GLN A 19 0.72 12.36 -10.54
C GLN A 19 0.13 11.01 -10.96
N ILE A 20 -0.20 10.16 -10.00
CA ILE A 20 -0.87 8.88 -10.24
C ILE A 20 -2.25 9.11 -10.86
N ASP A 21 -3.03 10.07 -10.35
CA ASP A 21 -4.34 10.43 -10.91
C ASP A 21 -4.23 10.85 -12.38
N SER A 22 -3.21 11.66 -12.72
CA SER A 22 -2.96 12.07 -14.12
C SER A 22 -2.70 10.88 -15.04
N ILE A 23 -1.94 9.88 -14.56
CA ILE A 23 -1.68 8.65 -15.30
C ILE A 23 -2.96 7.84 -15.48
N ILE A 24 -3.76 7.72 -14.41
CA ILE A 24 -5.01 6.98 -14.41
C ILE A 24 -5.97 7.58 -15.44
N TYR A 25 -6.23 8.87 -15.39
CA TYR A 25 -7.16 9.53 -16.30
C TYR A 25 -6.70 9.54 -17.76
N ALA A 26 -5.37 9.57 -18.00
CA ALA A 26 -4.83 9.57 -19.35
C ALA A 26 -4.86 8.19 -20.02
N LYS A 27 -4.67 7.11 -19.25
CA LYS A 27 -4.46 5.77 -19.82
C LYS A 27 -5.63 4.81 -19.65
N TYR A 28 -6.53 5.07 -18.70
CA TYR A 28 -7.59 4.15 -18.30
C TYR A 28 -8.98 4.77 -18.45
N PRO A 29 -9.49 4.89 -19.70
CA PRO A 29 -10.82 5.47 -19.95
C PRO A 29 -11.94 4.65 -19.33
N GLU A 30 -11.69 3.39 -18.97
CA GLU A 30 -12.66 2.54 -18.28
C GLU A 30 -12.87 2.93 -16.82
N ILE A 31 -11.99 3.73 -16.23
CA ILE A 31 -12.12 4.18 -14.85
C ILE A 31 -12.96 5.45 -14.83
N VAL A 32 -14.18 5.34 -14.30
CA VAL A 32 -15.18 6.42 -14.28
C VAL A 32 -15.04 7.30 -13.04
N LEU A 33 -14.64 6.70 -11.93
CA LEU A 33 -14.50 7.39 -10.65
C LEU A 33 -13.20 6.96 -9.96
N VAL A 34 -12.46 7.95 -9.53
CA VAL A 34 -11.27 7.75 -8.68
C VAL A 34 -11.49 8.53 -7.38
N SER A 35 -11.38 7.85 -6.26
CA SER A 35 -11.33 8.46 -4.94
C SER A 35 -10.01 8.11 -4.29
N ALA A 36 -9.20 9.10 -3.98
CA ALA A 36 -7.94 8.95 -3.30
C ALA A 36 -8.01 9.59 -1.91
N SER A 37 -7.53 8.90 -0.90
CA SER A 37 -7.33 9.46 0.43
C SER A 37 -5.90 9.23 0.90
N ALA A 38 -5.25 10.29 1.39
CA ALA A 38 -3.89 10.25 1.91
C ALA A 38 -3.86 10.85 3.33
N GLY A 39 -3.01 10.30 4.17
CA GLY A 39 -2.85 10.75 5.55
C GLY A 39 -3.65 9.94 6.57
N ALA A 40 -3.66 10.43 7.81
CA ALA A 40 -4.43 9.81 8.88
C ALA A 40 -5.92 10.19 8.75
N ASN A 41 -6.79 9.20 8.79
CA ASN A 41 -8.22 9.45 8.89
C ASN A 41 -8.57 9.86 10.32
N SER A 42 -9.08 11.06 10.47
CA SER A 42 -9.62 11.57 11.74
C SER A 42 -11.10 11.19 11.95
N SER A 43 -11.66 10.35 11.09
CA SER A 43 -13.06 9.97 11.20
C SER A 43 -13.24 8.84 12.22
N ASP A 44 -14.14 9.05 13.19
CA ASP A 44 -14.58 8.06 14.19
C ASP A 44 -15.38 6.88 13.57
N ASN A 45 -15.23 6.68 12.26
CA ASN A 45 -15.93 5.64 11.53
C ASN A 45 -15.18 4.30 11.68
N ALA A 46 -15.86 3.28 12.16
CA ALA A 46 -15.31 1.92 12.31
C ALA A 46 -14.69 1.38 11.01
N PHE A 47 -15.16 1.81 9.84
CA PHE A 47 -14.60 1.44 8.55
C PHE A 47 -13.23 2.10 8.29
N ALA A 48 -13.04 3.32 8.75
CA ALA A 48 -11.76 4.02 8.65
C ALA A 48 -10.69 3.38 9.56
N ALA A 49 -11.10 2.83 10.69
CA ALA A 49 -10.21 2.10 11.60
C ALA A 49 -9.69 0.77 11.02
N MET A 50 -10.36 0.21 10.02
CA MET A 50 -9.92 -1.00 9.31
C MET A 50 -8.94 -0.73 8.16
N GLN A 51 -8.77 0.53 7.77
CA GLN A 51 -7.84 0.91 6.72
C GLN A 51 -6.47 1.25 7.33
N THR A 52 -5.42 0.74 6.70
CA THR A 52 -4.07 1.19 7.02
C THR A 52 -3.91 2.65 6.61
N THR A 53 -3.61 3.52 7.55
CA THR A 53 -3.48 4.96 7.34
C THR A 53 -2.11 5.46 7.76
N GLY A 54 -1.63 6.49 7.11
CA GLY A 54 -0.34 7.13 7.40
C GLY A 54 -0.08 8.27 6.44
N SER A 55 0.81 9.20 6.82
CA SER A 55 1.17 10.33 5.95
C SER A 55 1.74 9.90 4.59
N HIS A 56 2.31 8.70 4.52
CA HIS A 56 2.95 8.10 3.36
C HIS A 56 2.05 7.09 2.62
N ILE A 57 0.79 6.91 3.04
CA ILE A 57 -0.13 5.91 2.49
C ILE A 57 -1.23 6.62 1.71
N ILE A 58 -1.48 6.12 0.49
CA ILE A 58 -2.58 6.57 -0.36
C ILE A 58 -3.53 5.39 -0.56
N ASN A 59 -4.76 5.55 -0.13
CA ASN A 59 -5.82 4.59 -0.37
C ASN A 59 -6.65 5.03 -1.57
N TYR A 60 -6.64 4.23 -2.61
CA TYR A 60 -7.42 4.43 -3.84
C TYR A 60 -8.65 3.54 -3.86
N ASN A 61 -9.80 4.13 -4.15
CA ASN A 61 -10.99 3.42 -4.55
C ASN A 61 -11.36 3.85 -5.97
N MET A 62 -11.43 2.90 -6.88
CA MET A 62 -11.69 3.16 -8.29
C MET A 62 -12.92 2.38 -8.73
N ARG A 63 -13.80 3.05 -9.45
CA ARG A 63 -14.94 2.42 -10.08
C ARG A 63 -14.71 2.37 -11.59
N LEU A 64 -14.86 1.19 -12.15
CA LEU A 64 -14.80 0.95 -13.58
C LEU A 64 -16.21 1.00 -14.17
N THR A 65 -16.28 1.27 -15.47
CA THR A 65 -17.48 1.09 -16.29
C THR A 65 -17.98 -0.35 -16.20
N ASP A 66 -19.26 -0.58 -16.41
CA ASP A 66 -19.83 -1.91 -16.41
C ASP A 66 -19.18 -2.82 -17.46
N VAL A 67 -19.29 -4.13 -17.26
CA VAL A 67 -18.58 -5.13 -18.09
C VAL A 67 -18.93 -4.99 -19.58
N GLU A 68 -20.16 -4.64 -19.88
CA GLU A 68 -20.65 -4.49 -21.25
C GLU A 68 -20.08 -3.24 -21.96
N GLY A 69 -19.66 -2.24 -21.21
CA GLY A 69 -19.14 -0.96 -21.72
C GLY A 69 -17.62 -0.83 -21.75
N ARG A 70 -16.88 -1.90 -21.50
CA ARG A 70 -15.42 -1.87 -21.49
C ARG A 70 -14.77 -2.96 -22.34
N GLU A 71 -13.69 -2.60 -23.02
CA GLU A 71 -12.92 -3.55 -23.84
C GLU A 71 -11.98 -4.42 -22.99
N ARG A 72 -11.39 -3.82 -21.92
CA ARG A 72 -10.41 -4.49 -21.07
C ARG A 72 -11.06 -5.02 -19.80
N SER A 73 -10.71 -6.25 -19.43
CA SER A 73 -11.17 -6.81 -18.16
C SER A 73 -10.52 -6.10 -16.97
N ILE A 74 -11.18 -6.17 -15.79
CA ILE A 74 -10.64 -5.60 -14.55
C ILE A 74 -9.24 -6.16 -14.22
N TYR A 75 -8.96 -7.41 -14.57
CA TYR A 75 -7.67 -8.04 -14.33
C TYR A 75 -6.58 -7.43 -15.23
N VAL A 76 -6.88 -7.19 -16.51
CA VAL A 76 -5.96 -6.56 -17.44
C VAL A 76 -5.67 -5.11 -17.01
N VAL A 77 -6.70 -4.35 -16.65
CA VAL A 77 -6.53 -2.99 -16.14
C VAL A 77 -5.68 -2.98 -14.87
N SER A 78 -5.90 -3.95 -13.98
CA SER A 78 -5.12 -4.07 -12.74
C SER A 78 -3.65 -4.40 -13.00
N ASP A 79 -3.35 -5.27 -13.98
CA ASP A 79 -1.96 -5.62 -14.32
C ASP A 79 -1.24 -4.44 -14.98
N LEU A 80 -1.89 -3.71 -15.90
CA LEU A 80 -1.34 -2.50 -16.49
C LEU A 80 -1.11 -1.39 -15.46
N LEU A 81 -2.03 -1.25 -14.49
CA LEU A 81 -1.86 -0.29 -13.40
C LEU A 81 -0.66 -0.63 -12.51
N ARG A 82 -0.40 -1.92 -12.27
CA ARG A 82 0.82 -2.36 -11.57
C ARG A 82 2.08 -1.96 -12.31
N GLU A 83 2.13 -2.20 -13.63
CA GLU A 83 3.26 -1.80 -14.46
C GLU A 83 3.52 -0.29 -14.44
N ASP A 84 2.47 0.52 -14.42
CA ASP A 84 2.60 1.97 -14.34
C ASP A 84 3.06 2.43 -12.94
N LEU A 85 2.60 1.77 -11.87
CA LEU A 85 3.06 2.05 -10.50
C LEU A 85 4.53 1.65 -10.30
N ASP A 86 4.98 0.56 -10.90
CA ASP A 86 6.38 0.12 -10.85
C ASP A 86 7.34 1.13 -11.52
N ARG A 87 6.83 1.99 -12.40
CA ARG A 87 7.62 3.05 -13.06
C ARG A 87 7.75 4.32 -12.23
N ILE A 88 7.03 4.42 -11.11
CA ILE A 88 7.08 5.58 -10.22
C ILE A 88 8.08 5.29 -9.10
N PRO A 89 9.25 5.94 -9.10
CA PRO A 89 10.34 5.62 -8.16
C PRO A 89 9.98 5.91 -6.71
N GLU A 90 9.04 6.81 -6.46
CA GLU A 90 8.57 7.17 -5.12
C GLU A 90 7.64 6.10 -4.49
N VAL A 91 7.11 5.20 -5.31
CA VAL A 91 6.25 4.11 -4.84
C VAL A 91 7.11 2.97 -4.33
N ARG A 92 7.09 2.77 -3.04
CA ARG A 92 7.82 1.70 -2.37
C ARG A 92 7.10 0.36 -2.47
N GLN A 93 5.79 0.40 -2.26
CA GLN A 93 4.95 -0.78 -2.24
C GLN A 93 3.52 -0.43 -2.61
N TYR A 94 2.84 -1.36 -3.26
CA TYR A 94 1.41 -1.18 -3.58
C TYR A 94 0.65 -2.50 -3.47
N THR A 95 -0.67 -2.39 -3.40
CA THR A 95 -1.59 -3.52 -3.54
C THR A 95 -2.75 -3.10 -4.43
N VAL A 96 -2.98 -3.87 -5.49
CA VAL A 96 -4.12 -3.68 -6.39
C VAL A 96 -5.05 -4.88 -6.27
N THR A 97 -6.22 -4.67 -5.66
CA THR A 97 -7.23 -5.70 -5.46
C THR A 97 -8.37 -5.47 -6.44
N PRO A 98 -8.50 -6.30 -7.49
CA PRO A 98 -9.63 -6.22 -8.40
C PRO A 98 -10.90 -6.73 -7.72
N GLY A 99 -12.05 -6.08 -8.00
CA GLY A 99 -13.36 -6.53 -7.52
C GLY A 99 -13.87 -5.89 -6.22
N GLY A 100 -13.16 -4.90 -5.67
CA GLY A 100 -13.58 -4.16 -4.48
C GLY A 100 -13.77 -5.07 -3.25
N MET A 101 -14.68 -4.67 -2.34
CA MET A 101 -14.94 -5.42 -1.12
C MET A 101 -15.53 -6.81 -1.38
N SER A 102 -16.32 -6.97 -2.45
CA SER A 102 -16.83 -8.27 -2.89
C SER A 102 -15.75 -9.18 -3.46
N GLY A 103 -14.78 -8.62 -4.19
CA GLY A 103 -13.66 -9.37 -4.75
C GLY A 103 -12.68 -9.87 -3.68
N SER A 104 -12.53 -9.13 -2.60
CA SER A 104 -11.76 -9.57 -1.43
C SER A 104 -12.36 -10.79 -0.72
N MET A 105 -13.67 -10.94 -0.77
CA MET A 105 -14.37 -12.09 -0.19
C MET A 105 -14.52 -13.27 -1.17
N SER A 106 -14.42 -13.02 -2.48
CA SER A 106 -14.87 -13.99 -3.49
C SER A 106 -13.80 -14.57 -4.42
N GLY A 107 -12.52 -14.19 -4.32
CA GLY A 107 -11.60 -14.76 -5.30
C GLY A 107 -10.12 -14.43 -5.22
N SER A 108 -9.70 -13.56 -4.35
CA SER A 108 -8.29 -13.29 -4.13
C SER A 108 -7.79 -14.18 -2.99
N ALA A 109 -7.26 -15.34 -3.31
CA ALA A 109 -6.65 -16.21 -2.30
C ALA A 109 -5.41 -15.50 -1.73
N THR A 110 -5.53 -14.98 -0.52
CA THR A 110 -4.37 -14.42 0.20
C THR A 110 -3.59 -15.58 0.81
N VAL A 111 -2.37 -15.79 0.33
CA VAL A 111 -1.46 -16.78 0.91
C VAL A 111 -0.63 -16.10 1.99
N ASN A 112 -0.84 -16.49 3.24
CA ASN A 112 -0.06 -16.01 4.36
C ASN A 112 1.01 -17.05 4.72
N VAL A 113 2.28 -16.68 4.55
CA VAL A 113 3.41 -17.49 4.98
C VAL A 113 3.98 -16.88 6.26
N LYS A 114 4.03 -17.68 7.32
CA LYS A 114 4.58 -17.25 8.61
C LYS A 114 5.95 -17.89 8.82
N VAL A 115 6.95 -17.06 9.08
CA VAL A 115 8.31 -17.47 9.42
C VAL A 115 8.50 -17.26 10.91
N PHE A 116 8.89 -18.32 11.63
CA PHE A 116 9.12 -18.29 13.08
C PHE A 116 10.61 -18.54 13.36
N GLY A 117 11.15 -17.81 14.31
CA GLY A 117 12.53 -17.96 14.76
C GLY A 117 12.81 -17.13 16.00
N TYR A 118 13.86 -17.52 16.76
CA TYR A 118 14.31 -16.78 17.93
C TYR A 118 15.24 -15.62 17.56
N ASP A 119 15.98 -15.77 16.47
CA ASP A 119 16.88 -14.75 15.94
C ASP A 119 16.15 -13.94 14.88
N MET A 120 16.03 -12.64 15.14
CA MET A 120 15.27 -11.73 14.27
C MET A 120 16.01 -11.43 12.97
N ASP A 121 17.34 -11.39 12.97
CA ASP A 121 18.13 -11.08 11.78
C ASP A 121 18.10 -12.24 10.80
N VAL A 122 18.24 -13.45 11.32
CA VAL A 122 18.11 -14.68 10.53
C VAL A 122 16.70 -14.82 9.97
N THR A 123 15.67 -14.54 10.79
CA THR A 123 14.28 -14.63 10.39
C THR A 123 13.95 -13.61 9.29
N ASN A 124 14.50 -12.39 9.39
CA ASN A 124 14.34 -11.36 8.35
C ASN A 124 15.04 -11.75 7.04
N ALA A 125 16.25 -12.29 7.12
CA ALA A 125 16.98 -12.73 5.94
C ALA A 125 16.19 -13.82 5.19
N ILE A 126 15.65 -14.80 5.91
CA ILE A 126 14.80 -15.86 5.34
C ILE A 126 13.53 -15.28 4.72
N ALA A 127 12.86 -14.36 5.42
CA ALA A 127 11.63 -13.74 4.92
C ALA A 127 11.87 -12.92 3.65
N ASN A 128 12.98 -12.21 3.55
CA ASN A 128 13.36 -11.46 2.35
C ASN A 128 13.69 -12.39 1.17
N ASP A 129 14.46 -13.45 1.39
CA ASP A 129 14.77 -14.46 0.36
C ASP A 129 13.48 -15.12 -0.15
N LEU A 130 12.58 -15.45 0.75
CA LEU A 130 11.27 -16.01 0.39
C LEU A 130 10.43 -15.02 -0.43
N LYS A 131 10.40 -13.73 -0.05
CA LYS A 131 9.72 -12.67 -0.80
C LYS A 131 10.23 -12.59 -2.23
N GLU A 132 11.55 -12.58 -2.44
CA GLU A 132 12.14 -12.52 -3.78
C GLU A 132 11.79 -13.77 -4.62
N LYS A 133 11.85 -14.95 -4.02
CA LYS A 133 11.44 -16.18 -4.69
C LYS A 133 9.97 -16.18 -5.08
N MET A 134 9.10 -15.71 -4.19
CA MET A 134 7.66 -15.63 -4.44
C MET A 134 7.30 -14.61 -5.54
N ARG A 135 8.02 -13.51 -5.66
CA ARG A 135 7.84 -12.53 -6.74
C ARG A 135 8.03 -13.12 -8.13
N GLY A 136 8.93 -14.09 -8.27
CA GLY A 136 9.18 -14.78 -9.53
C GLY A 136 8.16 -15.87 -9.88
N MET A 137 7.24 -16.21 -8.98
CA MET A 137 6.27 -17.29 -9.18
C MET A 137 5.09 -16.85 -10.04
N LYS A 138 4.75 -17.64 -11.04
CA LYS A 138 3.58 -17.40 -11.89
C LYS A 138 2.29 -17.49 -11.05
N GLY A 139 1.48 -16.44 -11.11
CA GLY A 139 0.20 -16.37 -10.40
C GLY A 139 0.29 -15.72 -9.02
N VAL A 140 1.48 -15.44 -8.51
CA VAL A 140 1.67 -14.66 -7.28
C VAL A 140 1.75 -13.18 -7.65
N ARG A 141 1.03 -12.34 -6.91
CA ARG A 141 1.01 -10.88 -7.07
C ARG A 141 1.11 -10.21 -5.70
N ASP A 142 1.57 -8.97 -5.69
CA ASP A 142 1.57 -8.08 -4.54
C ASP A 142 2.21 -8.69 -3.27
N VAL A 143 3.40 -9.31 -3.42
CA VAL A 143 4.11 -9.95 -2.30
C VAL A 143 4.59 -8.90 -1.30
N LYS A 144 4.16 -9.03 -0.04
CA LYS A 144 4.48 -8.12 1.05
C LYS A 144 5.14 -8.84 2.22
N LEU A 145 5.98 -8.14 2.94
CA LEU A 145 6.36 -8.48 4.30
C LEU A 145 5.47 -7.71 5.27
N SER A 146 5.01 -8.37 6.32
CA SER A 146 4.23 -7.71 7.39
C SER A 146 5.10 -6.89 8.33
N ARG A 147 6.41 -7.07 8.28
CA ARG A 147 7.35 -6.30 9.08
C ARG A 147 7.77 -5.05 8.32
N ASP A 148 7.50 -3.92 8.92
CA ASP A 148 8.00 -2.63 8.45
C ASP A 148 9.51 -2.52 8.74
N ASP A 149 10.22 -1.79 7.88
CA ASP A 149 11.59 -1.39 8.17
C ASP A 149 11.62 -0.52 9.42
N LEU A 150 12.79 -0.48 10.06
CA LEU A 150 13.02 0.33 11.24
C LEU A 150 12.61 1.78 10.99
N ARG A 151 11.66 2.28 11.78
CA ARG A 151 11.30 3.70 11.78
C ARG A 151 12.32 4.45 12.62
N PRO A 152 12.96 5.50 12.12
CA PRO A 152 13.72 6.38 12.97
C PRO A 152 12.76 7.07 13.94
N GLU A 153 12.98 6.89 15.23
CA GLU A 153 12.19 7.50 16.30
C GLU A 153 13.08 8.42 17.13
N TYR A 154 12.54 9.58 17.47
CA TYR A 154 13.15 10.44 18.47
C TYR A 154 12.64 10.02 19.86
N ASN A 155 13.52 9.40 20.64
CA ASN A 155 13.19 9.07 22.02
C ASN A 155 13.69 10.19 22.94
N VAL A 156 12.74 10.96 23.51
CA VAL A 156 13.06 12.04 24.44
C VAL A 156 13.06 11.45 25.84
N VAL A 157 14.25 11.25 26.39
CA VAL A 157 14.43 10.78 27.76
C VAL A 157 14.66 11.98 28.64
N PHE A 158 13.70 12.24 29.53
CA PHE A 158 13.81 13.32 30.52
C PHE A 158 14.67 12.85 31.71
N ASP A 159 15.69 13.67 32.05
CA ASP A 159 16.45 13.53 33.27
C ASP A 159 15.59 14.03 34.44
N ARG A 160 14.98 13.09 35.17
CA ARG A 160 14.04 13.38 36.27
C ARG A 160 14.71 14.10 37.43
N ASP A 161 16.01 13.83 37.67
CA ASP A 161 16.74 14.45 38.76
C ASP A 161 16.98 15.93 38.47
N ARG A 162 17.31 16.27 37.25
CA ARG A 162 17.43 17.67 36.82
C ARG A 162 16.09 18.39 36.76
N LEU A 163 15.02 17.73 36.33
CA LEU A 163 13.68 18.32 36.32
C LEU A 163 13.15 18.67 37.69
N SER A 164 13.62 17.97 38.73
CA SER A 164 13.23 18.28 40.13
C SER A 164 13.85 19.57 40.69
N TYR A 165 14.85 20.15 40.01
CA TYR A 165 15.50 21.40 40.39
C TYR A 165 14.89 22.64 39.72
N TYR A 166 13.95 22.47 38.81
CA TYR A 166 13.22 23.55 38.12
C TYR A 166 11.74 23.54 38.44
#